data_ba49c927fac5e343379bbd58b01d8c66
#
_entry.id   ba49c927fac5e343379bbd58b01d8c66
#
_cell.length_a   1.000
_cell.length_b   1.000
_cell.length_c   1.000
_cell.angle_alpha   90.00
_cell.angle_beta   90.00
_cell.angle_gamma   90.00
#
_symmetry.space_group_name_H-M   'P 1'
#
loop_
_entity.id
_entity.type
_entity.pdbx_description
1 polymer ?
#
loop_
_entity_poly.entity_id
_entity_poly.type
_entity_poly.pdbx_seq_one_letter_code
_entity_poly.pdbx_strand_id
1 'polypeptide(L)'
;KKLANNHDNILVHDAARCCLPQDALSRLIQEAGTKAEGGILAIPAADTIKRSDTDGQILETVPRTDLWQAQTPQLFQAGLLNRALSASNLNGITDEASAVEQLGIRPLLVQGDIRNLKLTLPQDEFIIRLLLNT
;
A
#
# COMPACT_ATOMS: atom_id res chain seq x y z
N LYS A 1 -3.99 12.05 23.50
CA LYS A 1 -2.57 11.89 23.88
C LYS A 1 -1.70 11.90 22.64
N LYS A 2 -0.65 12.67 22.68
CA LYS A 2 0.27 12.82 21.57
C LYS A 2 1.44 11.83 21.72
N LEU A 3 1.55 10.90 20.77
CA LEU A 3 2.62 9.89 20.77
C LEU A 3 3.76 10.24 19.81
N ALA A 4 3.51 11.14 18.85
CA ALA A 4 4.49 11.53 17.84
C ALA A 4 4.37 13.02 17.54
N ASN A 5 5.48 13.64 17.10
CA ASN A 5 5.48 15.00 16.58
C ASN A 5 4.93 15.02 15.15
N ASN A 6 4.42 16.18 14.71
CA ASN A 6 3.78 16.31 13.39
C ASN A 6 4.71 15.93 12.23
N HIS A 7 6.02 16.09 12.40
CA HIS A 7 7.00 15.78 11.35
C HIS A 7 7.62 14.40 11.49
N ASP A 8 7.26 13.63 12.52
CA ASP A 8 7.73 12.26 12.65
C ASP A 8 7.08 11.40 11.57
N ASN A 9 7.84 10.50 10.98
CA ASN A 9 7.33 9.54 10.01
C ASN A 9 6.60 8.40 10.74
N ILE A 10 5.43 8.07 10.24
CA ILE A 10 4.63 6.95 10.73
C ILE A 10 4.58 5.90 9.62
N LEU A 11 4.89 4.66 9.99
CA LEU A 11 4.73 3.50 9.10
C LEU A 11 3.48 2.75 9.53
N VAL A 12 2.56 2.56 8.59
CA VAL A 12 1.36 1.74 8.80
C VAL A 12 1.53 0.46 8.01
N HIS A 13 1.46 -0.67 8.69
CA HIS A 13 1.70 -1.96 8.05
C HIS A 13 0.59 -2.97 8.38
N ASP A 14 0.17 -3.72 7.36
CA ASP A 14 -0.78 -4.81 7.53
C ASP A 14 -0.13 -5.97 8.29
N ALA A 15 -0.76 -6.41 9.37
CA ALA A 15 -0.28 -7.58 10.12
C ALA A 15 -0.29 -8.85 9.25
N ALA A 16 -1.16 -8.89 8.25
CA ALA A 16 -1.27 -10.02 7.33
C ALA A 16 -0.14 -10.11 6.30
N ARG A 17 0.78 -9.12 6.27
CA ARG A 17 1.96 -9.13 5.40
C ARG A 17 3.21 -9.42 6.23
N CYS A 18 3.39 -10.68 6.57
CA CYS A 18 4.44 -11.09 7.50
C CYS A 18 5.78 -11.39 6.82
N CYS A 19 5.87 -11.28 5.49
CA CYS A 19 7.10 -11.62 4.73
C CYS A 19 7.73 -10.38 4.09
N LEU A 20 7.59 -9.21 4.70
CA LEU A 20 8.16 -7.96 4.19
C LEU A 20 9.70 -8.07 4.12
N PRO A 21 10.29 -7.95 2.92
CA PRO A 21 11.75 -7.93 2.80
C PRO A 21 12.35 -6.66 3.39
N GLN A 22 13.50 -6.82 4.05
CA GLN A 22 14.22 -5.71 4.68
C GLN A 22 14.60 -4.62 3.68
N ASP A 23 15.04 -5.01 2.48
CA ASP A 23 15.45 -4.05 1.46
C ASP A 23 14.26 -3.24 0.91
N ALA A 24 13.07 -3.82 0.84
CA ALA A 24 11.87 -3.09 0.44
C ALA A 24 11.53 -2.01 1.48
N LEU A 25 11.58 -2.36 2.76
CA LEU A 25 11.37 -1.39 3.82
C LEU A 25 12.39 -0.27 3.77
N SER A 26 13.66 -0.62 3.56
CA SER A 26 14.73 0.38 3.46
C SER A 26 14.51 1.34 2.29
N ARG A 27 14.07 0.84 1.13
CA ARG A 27 13.74 1.70 -0.02
C ARG A 27 12.63 2.69 0.32
N LEU A 28 11.58 2.22 0.99
CA LEU A 28 10.47 3.11 1.36
C LEU A 28 10.96 4.23 2.26
N ILE A 29 11.74 3.91 3.28
CA ILE A 29 12.25 4.91 4.21
C ILE A 29 13.18 5.89 3.50
N GLN A 30 14.06 5.41 2.63
CA GLN A 30 15.02 6.25 1.92
C GLN A 30 14.34 7.16 0.90
N GLU A 31 13.37 6.63 0.15
CA GLU A 31 12.75 7.37 -0.96
C GLU A 31 11.61 8.27 -0.49
N ALA A 32 10.83 7.85 0.49
CA ALA A 32 9.65 8.58 0.95
C ALA A 32 9.85 9.28 2.28
N GLY A 33 10.87 8.93 3.06
CA GLY A 33 11.04 9.43 4.43
C GLY A 33 11.29 10.93 4.51
N THR A 34 11.80 11.55 3.44
CA THR A 34 12.03 13.00 3.38
C THR A 34 10.98 13.74 2.55
N LYS A 35 9.98 13.02 2.04
CA LYS A 35 8.94 13.62 1.17
C LYS A 35 7.73 14.03 2.00
N ALA A 36 7.29 15.27 1.82
CA ALA A 36 6.11 15.77 2.53
C ALA A 36 4.84 14.99 2.16
N GLU A 37 4.77 14.49 0.92
CA GLU A 37 3.62 13.72 0.43
C GLU A 37 3.59 12.29 0.93
N GLY A 38 4.70 11.80 1.51
CA GLY A 38 4.82 10.42 1.92
C GLY A 38 4.96 9.46 0.76
N GLY A 39 4.83 8.18 1.04
CA GLY A 39 4.93 7.16 0.01
C GLY A 39 4.45 5.81 0.47
N ILE A 40 4.26 4.92 -0.49
CA ILE A 40 3.79 3.56 -0.22
C ILE A 40 4.61 2.57 -1.02
N LEU A 41 4.75 1.36 -0.49
CA LEU A 41 5.23 0.25 -1.29
C LEU A 41 4.13 -0.20 -2.25
N ALA A 42 4.51 -0.50 -3.47
CA ALA A 42 3.60 -0.98 -4.49
C ALA A 42 4.36 -1.76 -5.54
N ILE A 43 3.66 -2.62 -6.27
CA ILE A 43 4.26 -3.35 -7.39
C ILE A 43 3.44 -3.09 -8.65
N PRO A 44 4.09 -2.99 -9.83
CA PRO A 44 3.35 -2.86 -11.09
C PRO A 44 2.45 -4.08 -11.30
N ALA A 45 1.28 -3.86 -11.88
CA ALA A 45 0.39 -4.95 -12.24
C ALA A 45 1.04 -5.76 -13.37
N ALA A 46 1.36 -7.04 -13.10
CA ALA A 46 2.07 -7.90 -14.04
C ALA A 46 1.13 -8.70 -14.93
N ASP A 47 -0.02 -9.10 -14.40
CA ASP A 47 -0.98 -9.91 -15.13
C ASP A 47 -1.97 -9.02 -15.89
N THR A 48 -2.54 -9.58 -16.96
CA THR A 48 -3.63 -8.91 -17.68
C THR A 48 -4.82 -8.73 -16.74
N ILE A 49 -5.35 -7.51 -16.69
CA ILE A 49 -6.47 -7.16 -15.81
C ILE A 49 -7.74 -7.14 -16.62
N LYS A 50 -8.75 -7.87 -16.18
CA LYS A 50 -10.06 -7.94 -16.81
C LYS A 50 -11.09 -7.32 -15.90
N ARG A 51 -12.00 -6.55 -16.47
CA ARG A 51 -13.19 -6.08 -15.76
C ARG A 51 -14.33 -7.04 -16.09
N SER A 52 -15.07 -7.47 -15.08
CA SER A 52 -16.20 -8.38 -15.26
C SER A 52 -17.52 -7.67 -15.04
N ASP A 53 -18.60 -8.24 -15.61
CA ASP A 53 -19.96 -7.88 -15.23
C ASP A 53 -20.37 -8.65 -13.96
N THR A 54 -21.63 -8.46 -13.54
CA THR A 54 -22.14 -9.12 -12.32
C THR A 54 -22.36 -10.62 -12.51
N ASP A 55 -22.39 -11.10 -13.74
CA ASP A 55 -22.58 -12.52 -14.06
C ASP A 55 -21.24 -13.26 -14.20
N GLY A 56 -20.12 -12.57 -14.01
CA GLY A 56 -18.80 -13.16 -14.09
C GLY A 56 -18.23 -13.24 -15.50
N GLN A 57 -18.83 -12.54 -16.46
CA GLN A 57 -18.31 -12.47 -17.83
C GLN A 57 -17.43 -11.26 -18.02
N ILE A 58 -16.44 -11.37 -18.91
CA ILE A 58 -15.51 -10.29 -19.17
C ILE A 58 -16.21 -9.16 -19.92
N LEU A 59 -16.14 -7.93 -19.38
CA LEU A 59 -16.56 -6.72 -20.08
C LEU A 59 -15.47 -6.16 -20.96
N GLU A 60 -14.24 -6.10 -20.43
CA GLU A 60 -13.12 -5.48 -21.14
C GLU A 60 -11.80 -5.89 -20.52
N THR A 61 -10.74 -5.71 -21.29
CA THR A 61 -9.38 -5.75 -20.77
C THR A 61 -9.00 -4.35 -20.34
N VAL A 62 -8.58 -4.21 -19.09
CA VAL A 62 -8.14 -2.91 -18.55
C VAL A 62 -6.66 -2.72 -18.89
N PRO A 63 -6.27 -1.62 -19.56
CA PRO A 63 -4.85 -1.34 -19.79
C PRO A 63 -4.12 -1.27 -18.46
N ARG A 64 -3.03 -2.04 -18.32
CA ARG A 64 -2.28 -2.09 -17.06
C ARG A 64 -1.08 -1.16 -17.00
N THR A 65 -0.82 -0.43 -18.07
CA THR A 65 0.22 0.61 -18.07
C THR A 65 -0.10 1.60 -16.95
N ASP A 66 0.88 1.87 -16.11
CA ASP A 66 0.75 2.78 -14.96
C ASP A 66 -0.24 2.30 -13.88
N LEU A 67 -0.66 1.04 -13.91
CA LEU A 67 -1.42 0.45 -12.81
C LEU A 67 -0.48 -0.26 -11.85
N TRP A 68 -0.65 0.05 -10.56
CA TRP A 68 0.15 -0.50 -9.47
C TRP A 68 -0.76 -1.12 -8.42
N GLN A 69 -0.28 -2.19 -7.82
CA GLN A 69 -0.95 -2.84 -6.69
C GLN A 69 -0.33 -2.30 -5.41
N ALA A 70 -1.12 -1.57 -4.62
CA ALA A 70 -0.66 -1.00 -3.37
C ALA A 70 -0.36 -2.09 -2.35
N GLN A 71 0.75 -1.92 -1.64
CA GLN A 71 1.12 -2.77 -0.52
C GLN A 71 1.24 -1.89 0.74
N THR A 72 1.64 -2.49 1.83
CA THR A 72 2.11 -1.79 3.02
C THR A 72 3.52 -2.29 3.35
N PRO A 73 4.35 -1.57 4.10
CA PRO A 73 4.04 -0.33 4.83
C PRO A 73 3.74 0.86 3.92
N GLN A 74 2.97 1.78 4.49
CA GLN A 74 2.74 3.12 3.92
C GLN A 74 3.31 4.14 4.90
N LEU A 75 4.04 5.12 4.39
CA LEU A 75 4.81 6.06 5.21
C LEU A 75 4.29 7.48 5.02
N PHE A 76 3.88 8.10 6.12
CA PHE A 76 3.42 9.49 6.10
C PHE A 76 3.88 10.19 7.37
N GLN A 77 4.08 11.51 7.30
CA GLN A 77 4.29 12.30 8.50
C GLN A 77 3.04 12.26 9.38
N ALA A 78 3.24 12.23 10.68
CA ALA A 78 2.14 12.09 11.63
C ALA A 78 1.08 13.18 11.46
N GLY A 79 1.50 14.43 11.24
CA GLY A 79 0.58 15.54 11.04
C GLY A 79 -0.28 15.38 9.79
N LEU A 80 0.33 14.95 8.68
CA LEU A 80 -0.39 14.71 7.44
C LEU A 80 -1.40 13.57 7.61
N LEU A 81 -0.96 12.47 8.18
CA LEU A 81 -1.82 11.30 8.39
C LEU A 81 -3.01 11.64 9.29
N ASN A 82 -2.75 12.33 10.39
CA ASN A 82 -3.81 12.75 11.31
C ASN A 82 -4.82 13.65 10.60
N ARG A 83 -4.34 14.63 9.81
CA ARG A 83 -5.22 15.52 9.06
C ARG A 83 -6.06 14.76 8.04
N ALA A 84 -5.43 13.81 7.33
CA ALA A 84 -6.10 13.02 6.30
C ALA A 84 -7.21 12.15 6.91
N LEU A 85 -6.92 11.45 7.99
CA LEU A 85 -7.88 10.56 8.63
C LEU A 85 -9.02 11.34 9.31
N SER A 86 -8.74 12.54 9.82
CA SER A 86 -9.76 13.37 10.46
C SER A 86 -10.70 14.04 9.46
N ALA A 87 -10.19 14.41 8.28
CA ALA A 87 -10.94 15.14 7.26
C ALA A 87 -11.60 14.25 6.23
N SER A 88 -11.20 12.96 6.15
CA SER A 88 -11.62 12.09 5.06
C SER A 88 -13.09 11.66 5.17
N ASN A 89 -13.72 11.54 4.02
CA ASN A 89 -14.98 10.84 3.87
C ASN A 89 -14.65 9.35 3.86
N LEU A 90 -15.30 8.55 4.70
CA LEU A 90 -15.05 7.12 4.82
C LEU A 90 -15.36 6.35 3.53
N ASN A 91 -16.22 6.91 2.66
CA ASN A 91 -16.49 6.31 1.35
C ASN A 91 -15.26 6.44 0.45
N GLY A 92 -14.82 5.34 -0.13
CA GLY A 92 -13.68 5.33 -1.03
C GLY A 92 -12.32 5.21 -0.35
N ILE A 93 -12.28 5.10 0.98
CA ILE A 93 -11.04 4.86 1.71
C ILE A 93 -10.78 3.36 1.79
N THR A 94 -9.70 2.91 1.16
CA THR A 94 -9.28 1.52 1.15
C THR A 94 -7.97 1.32 1.91
N ASP A 95 -7.17 2.38 2.06
CA ASP A 95 -5.91 2.37 2.78
C ASP A 95 -5.59 3.80 3.25
N GLU A 96 -4.49 3.98 3.96
CA GLU A 96 -4.06 5.31 4.43
C GLU A 96 -3.76 6.25 3.27
N ALA A 97 -3.16 5.72 2.20
CA ALA A 97 -2.86 6.53 1.01
C ALA A 97 -4.13 7.13 0.41
N SER A 98 -5.21 6.36 0.33
CA SER A 98 -6.47 6.90 -0.23
C SER A 98 -7.03 8.03 0.60
N ALA A 99 -6.85 8.00 1.93
CA ALA A 99 -7.23 9.12 2.78
C ALA A 99 -6.39 10.37 2.49
N VAL A 100 -5.09 10.20 2.31
CA VAL A 100 -4.18 11.30 1.96
C VAL A 100 -4.53 11.86 0.58
N GLU A 101 -4.88 10.99 -0.37
CA GLU A 101 -5.28 11.40 -1.72
C GLU A 101 -6.53 12.29 -1.71
N GLN A 102 -7.46 12.07 -0.77
CA GLN A 102 -8.65 12.92 -0.65
C GLN A 102 -8.31 14.36 -0.28
N LEU A 103 -7.12 14.63 0.24
CA LEU A 103 -6.62 15.98 0.49
C LEU A 103 -6.01 16.63 -0.76
N GLY A 104 -5.99 15.92 -1.90
CA GLY A 104 -5.37 16.39 -3.12
C GLY A 104 -3.86 16.14 -3.18
N ILE A 105 -3.33 15.34 -2.28
CA ILE A 105 -1.90 15.01 -2.20
C ILE A 105 -1.66 13.69 -2.94
N ARG A 106 -0.51 13.59 -3.59
CA ARG A 106 -0.13 12.42 -4.39
C ARG A 106 1.09 11.73 -3.75
N PRO A 107 0.87 10.69 -2.92
CA PRO A 107 2.00 9.95 -2.35
C PRO A 107 2.89 9.31 -3.41
N LEU A 108 4.16 9.14 -3.08
CA LEU A 108 5.13 8.49 -3.95
C LEU A 108 4.91 6.99 -3.98
N LEU A 109 4.98 6.38 -5.18
CA LEU A 109 5.03 4.92 -5.31
C LEU A 109 6.49 4.48 -5.22
N VAL A 110 6.79 3.60 -4.27
CA VAL A 110 8.12 3.03 -4.07
C VAL A 110 8.05 1.55 -4.41
N GLN A 111 9.02 1.09 -5.20
CA GLN A 111 9.05 -0.31 -5.64
C GLN A 111 9.05 -1.26 -4.45
N GLY A 112 8.00 -2.06 -4.35
CA GLY A 112 7.85 -3.09 -3.35
C GLY A 112 8.45 -4.42 -3.81
N ASP A 113 7.88 -5.50 -3.29
CA ASP A 113 8.38 -6.84 -3.54
C ASP A 113 7.21 -7.82 -3.57
N ILE A 114 7.21 -8.73 -4.53
CA ILE A 114 6.13 -9.72 -4.65
C ILE A 114 6.07 -10.64 -3.41
N ARG A 115 7.20 -10.82 -2.69
CA ARG A 115 7.22 -11.62 -1.46
C ARG A 115 6.45 -10.96 -0.31
N ASN A 116 6.13 -9.69 -0.42
CA ASN A 116 5.34 -8.94 0.56
C ASN A 116 3.85 -9.24 0.40
N LEU A 117 3.51 -10.50 0.39
CA LEU A 117 2.15 -11.00 0.16
C LEU A 117 1.26 -10.74 1.35
N LYS A 118 -0.02 -10.49 1.06
CA LYS A 118 -1.05 -10.38 2.08
C LYS A 118 -1.75 -11.73 2.24
N LEU A 119 -1.74 -12.27 3.45
CA LEU A 119 -2.46 -13.50 3.76
C LEU A 119 -3.97 -13.18 3.76
N THR A 120 -4.62 -13.47 2.65
CA THR A 120 -6.02 -13.12 2.42
C THR A 120 -6.89 -14.36 2.24
N LEU A 121 -6.39 -15.34 1.47
CA LEU A 121 -7.09 -16.57 1.16
C LEU A 121 -6.37 -17.76 1.80
N PRO A 122 -7.09 -18.85 2.11
CA PRO A 122 -6.43 -20.04 2.69
C PRO A 122 -5.27 -20.57 1.87
N GLN A 123 -5.35 -20.45 0.54
CA GLN A 123 -4.28 -20.92 -0.35
C GLN A 123 -2.99 -20.08 -0.21
N ASP A 124 -3.06 -18.86 0.31
CA ASP A 124 -1.89 -18.02 0.50
C ASP A 124 -0.98 -18.55 1.62
N GLU A 125 -1.54 -19.31 2.55
CA GLU A 125 -0.79 -19.89 3.67
C GLU A 125 0.39 -20.73 3.20
N PHE A 126 0.19 -21.51 2.16
CA PHE A 126 1.24 -22.39 1.62
C PHE A 126 2.46 -21.57 1.17
N ILE A 127 2.22 -20.51 0.41
CA ILE A 127 3.29 -19.66 -0.13
C ILE A 127 3.99 -18.92 1.01
N ILE A 128 3.23 -18.40 1.95
CA ILE A 128 3.77 -17.66 3.09
C ILE A 128 4.64 -18.57 3.97
N ARG A 129 4.21 -19.80 4.21
CA ARG A 129 5.01 -20.77 4.96
C ARG A 129 6.35 -21.04 4.27
N LEU A 130 6.35 -21.15 2.95
CA LEU A 130 7.59 -21.34 2.20
C LEU A 130 8.52 -20.14 2.35
N LEU A 131 7.98 -18.92 2.29
CA LEU A 131 8.77 -17.70 2.41
C LEU A 131 9.36 -17.53 3.81
N LEU A 132 8.60 -17.89 4.86
CA LEU A 132 9.07 -17.77 6.23
C LEU A 132 10.16 -18.77 6.58
N ASN A 133 10.25 -19.89 5.84
CA ASN A 133 11.22 -20.94 6.08
C ASN A 133 12.51 -20.79 5.25
N THR A 134 12.65 -19.69 4.51
CA THR A 134 13.86 -19.43 3.68
C THR A 134 14.86 -18.47 4.32
#